data_7ef99acb121a59a548e85bd3e0dea4ec
#
_entry.id   7ef99acb121a59a548e85bd3e0dea4ec
#
_cell.length_a   1.000
_cell.length_b   1.000
_cell.length_c   1.000
_cell.angle_alpha   90.00
_cell.angle_beta   90.00
_cell.angle_gamma   90.00
#
_symmetry.space_group_name_H-M   'P 1'
#
loop_
_entity.id
_entity.type
_entity.pdbx_description
1 polymer ?
#
loop_
_entity_poly.entity_id
_entity_poly.type
_entity_poly.pdbx_seq_one_letter_code
_entity_poly.pdbx_strand_id
1 'polypeptide(L)'
;MKNLSIKSLYPHALAVLAFLLLTVVYFAPTLQGKDLVQDDAINSRGWGQDLREYHEETGEYAHWSNAMFGGMPANYTYMPESPNVFRHIGRFLTLSWLGWTGRHNGYIFLSFICFYIFLLSMGCRSWLSFMGAVAYTLCSYNFIIINAGHMNKALVMATMAPIIGGVVMCYRGKLLCGSLVTLLFAGLNIYWNHQQISYYLLLTLLILAVVYGVYAVREKAFTPFLKATGVLAVVAVLAILPSVGQLWPTMDYAKESVRGEAVLKPKGDTQ
;
A
#
# COMPACT_ATOMS: atom_id res chain seq x y z
N MET A 1 7.23 -30.39 0.25
CA MET A 1 7.25 -29.38 -0.83
C MET A 1 7.03 -30.12 -2.13
N LYS A 2 5.88 -29.90 -2.83
CA LYS A 2 5.71 -30.46 -4.19
C LYS A 2 6.79 -29.81 -5.07
N ASN A 3 7.55 -30.62 -5.81
CA ASN A 3 8.54 -30.11 -6.75
C ASN A 3 7.86 -29.09 -7.66
N LEU A 4 8.31 -27.83 -7.59
CA LEU A 4 7.88 -26.76 -8.49
C LEU A 4 8.33 -27.16 -9.91
N SER A 5 7.40 -27.72 -10.69
CA SER A 5 7.64 -28.02 -12.09
C SER A 5 7.61 -26.71 -12.89
N ILE A 6 8.53 -26.55 -13.84
CA ILE A 6 8.51 -25.41 -14.78
C ILE A 6 7.14 -25.27 -15.47
N LYS A 7 6.46 -26.40 -15.74
CA LYS A 7 5.10 -26.40 -16.28
C LYS A 7 4.06 -25.74 -15.38
N SER A 8 4.26 -25.76 -14.05
CA SER A 8 3.34 -25.10 -13.09
C SER A 8 3.56 -23.59 -13.01
N LEU A 9 4.74 -23.08 -13.38
CA LEU A 9 5.07 -21.65 -13.38
C LEU A 9 4.62 -20.95 -14.67
N TYR A 10 4.50 -21.68 -15.77
CA TYR A 10 4.16 -21.12 -17.08
C TYR A 10 2.88 -20.26 -17.09
N PRO A 11 1.73 -20.68 -16.49
CA PRO A 11 0.52 -19.84 -16.47
C PRO A 11 0.71 -18.53 -15.70
N HIS A 12 1.56 -18.55 -14.67
CA HIS A 12 1.83 -17.35 -13.86
C HIS A 12 2.74 -16.38 -14.59
N ALA A 13 3.79 -16.89 -15.26
CA ALA A 13 4.65 -16.07 -16.11
C ALA A 13 3.87 -15.42 -17.26
N LEU A 14 2.98 -16.18 -17.90
CA LEU A 14 2.13 -15.67 -18.97
C LEU A 14 1.17 -14.57 -18.44
N ALA A 15 0.59 -14.75 -17.25
CA ALA A 15 -0.26 -13.74 -16.62
C ALA A 15 0.51 -12.43 -16.35
N VAL A 16 1.73 -12.52 -15.81
CA VAL A 16 2.58 -11.35 -15.54
C VAL A 16 2.93 -10.62 -16.84
N LEU A 17 3.30 -11.34 -17.90
CA LEU A 17 3.58 -10.76 -19.21
C LEU A 17 2.34 -10.08 -19.81
N ALA A 18 1.17 -10.70 -19.68
CA ALA A 18 -0.08 -10.12 -20.15
C ALA A 18 -0.44 -8.85 -19.35
N PHE A 19 -0.24 -8.80 -18.02
CA PHE A 19 -0.42 -7.60 -17.22
C PHE A 19 0.52 -6.47 -17.62
N LEU A 20 1.79 -6.80 -17.89
CA LEU A 20 2.75 -5.83 -18.39
C LEU A 20 2.31 -5.28 -19.74
N LEU A 21 1.90 -6.15 -20.68
CA LEU A 21 1.41 -5.74 -21.99
C LEU A 21 0.17 -4.85 -21.89
N LEU A 22 -0.82 -5.22 -21.05
CA LEU A 22 -2.02 -4.41 -20.82
C LEU A 22 -1.66 -3.03 -20.27
N THR A 23 -0.71 -2.95 -19.33
CA THR A 23 -0.22 -1.69 -18.78
C THR A 23 0.43 -0.83 -19.86
N VAL A 24 1.32 -1.41 -20.66
CA VAL A 24 2.02 -0.71 -21.74
C VAL A 24 1.03 -0.19 -22.80
N VAL A 25 0.09 -1.03 -23.24
CA VAL A 25 -0.90 -0.66 -24.26
C VAL A 25 -1.81 0.46 -23.74
N TYR A 26 -2.28 0.36 -22.50
CA TYR A 26 -3.18 1.37 -21.93
C TYR A 26 -2.48 2.72 -21.76
N PHE A 27 -1.24 2.72 -21.31
CA PHE A 27 -0.44 3.94 -21.11
C PHE A 27 0.57 4.18 -22.25
N ALA A 28 0.28 3.71 -23.47
CA ALA A 28 1.15 3.95 -24.62
C ALA A 28 1.56 5.42 -24.83
N PRO A 29 0.70 6.44 -24.55
CA PRO A 29 1.11 7.82 -24.62
C PRO A 29 2.29 8.19 -23.72
N THR A 30 2.47 7.51 -22.58
CA THR A 30 3.61 7.80 -21.68
C THR A 30 4.94 7.37 -22.28
N LEU A 31 4.95 6.35 -23.17
CA LEU A 31 6.14 5.99 -23.94
C LEU A 31 6.54 7.03 -24.98
N GLN A 32 5.61 7.94 -25.34
CA GLN A 32 5.83 9.09 -26.22
C GLN A 32 6.23 10.35 -25.44
N GLY A 33 6.54 10.22 -24.14
CA GLY A 33 6.88 11.34 -23.28
C GLY A 33 5.70 12.19 -22.81
N LYS A 34 4.45 11.73 -23.04
CA LYS A 34 3.26 12.39 -22.49
C LYS A 34 3.03 11.96 -21.06
N ASP A 35 2.62 12.86 -20.19
CA ASP A 35 2.28 12.57 -18.80
C ASP A 35 0.86 13.01 -18.48
N LEU A 36 0.28 12.44 -17.43
CA LEU A 36 -1.03 12.86 -16.94
C LEU A 36 -0.91 14.16 -16.16
N VAL A 37 -1.77 15.10 -16.48
CA VAL A 37 -1.97 16.32 -15.68
C VAL A 37 -2.84 15.93 -14.50
N GLN A 38 -2.27 15.98 -13.29
CA GLN A 38 -2.91 15.57 -12.04
C GLN A 38 -2.82 16.74 -11.06
N ASP A 39 -3.95 17.38 -10.76
CA ASP A 39 -4.01 18.62 -9.96
C ASP A 39 -3.37 18.46 -8.58
N ASP A 40 -3.68 17.38 -7.85
CA ASP A 40 -3.11 17.13 -6.53
C ASP A 40 -1.60 16.86 -6.57
N ALA A 41 -1.10 16.23 -7.64
CA ALA A 41 0.33 16.01 -7.81
C ALA A 41 1.08 17.32 -8.11
N ILE A 42 0.46 18.24 -8.89
CA ILE A 42 1.01 19.56 -9.18
C ILE A 42 1.04 20.40 -7.90
N ASN A 43 -0.05 20.45 -7.17
CA ASN A 43 -0.15 21.18 -5.90
C ASN A 43 0.87 20.65 -4.88
N SER A 44 0.99 19.33 -4.73
CA SER A 44 1.95 18.71 -3.83
C SER A 44 3.40 19.04 -4.18
N ARG A 45 3.73 19.18 -5.48
CA ARG A 45 5.06 19.65 -5.89
C ARG A 45 5.31 21.11 -5.51
N GLY A 46 4.28 21.97 -5.66
CA GLY A 46 4.36 23.37 -5.25
C GLY A 46 4.60 23.52 -3.74
N TRP A 47 3.89 22.74 -2.93
CA TRP A 47 4.03 22.80 -1.46
C TRP A 47 5.43 22.45 -0.92
N GLY A 48 6.18 21.62 -1.62
CA GLY A 48 7.54 21.26 -1.22
C GLY A 48 8.62 21.96 -2.03
N GLN A 49 8.30 23.05 -2.73
CA GLN A 49 9.27 23.71 -3.60
C GLN A 49 10.38 24.39 -2.81
N ASP A 50 10.05 25.13 -1.76
CA ASP A 50 11.01 25.78 -0.86
C ASP A 50 12.03 24.80 -0.25
N LEU A 51 11.56 23.61 0.11
CA LEU A 51 12.40 22.56 0.67
C LEU A 51 13.33 21.92 -0.36
N ARG A 52 12.88 21.79 -1.61
CA ARG A 52 13.72 21.30 -2.71
C ARG A 52 14.82 22.32 -3.07
N GLU A 53 14.43 23.59 -3.22
CA GLU A 53 15.35 24.68 -3.50
C GLU A 53 16.42 24.76 -2.41
N TYR A 54 16.05 24.71 -1.13
CA TYR A 54 16.99 24.66 -0.01
C TYR A 54 17.94 23.47 -0.11
N HIS A 55 17.42 22.28 -0.43
CA HIS A 55 18.26 21.08 -0.57
C HIS A 55 19.22 21.17 -1.77
N GLU A 56 18.78 21.72 -2.89
CA GLU A 56 19.60 21.92 -4.08
C GLU A 56 20.73 22.93 -3.84
N GLU A 57 20.48 23.98 -3.05
CA GLU A 57 21.44 25.01 -2.74
C GLU A 57 22.47 24.60 -1.66
N THR A 58 22.03 23.87 -0.63
CA THR A 58 22.84 23.58 0.57
C THR A 58 23.33 22.15 0.66
N GLY A 59 22.67 21.21 -0.04
CA GLY A 59 22.85 19.77 0.13
C GLY A 59 22.22 19.20 1.41
N GLU A 60 21.59 20.04 2.23
CA GLU A 60 20.97 19.65 3.50
C GLU A 60 19.44 19.54 3.37
N TYR A 61 18.82 18.78 4.27
CA TYR A 61 17.36 18.67 4.34
C TYR A 61 16.81 19.57 5.45
N ALA A 62 15.96 20.52 5.07
CA ALA A 62 15.22 21.32 6.04
C ALA A 62 14.16 20.47 6.76
N HIS A 63 13.96 20.76 8.04
CA HIS A 63 12.97 20.06 8.88
C HIS A 63 11.63 20.81 8.98
N TRP A 64 11.57 22.03 8.49
CA TRP A 64 10.41 22.92 8.55
C TRP A 64 10.22 23.63 7.21
N SER A 65 8.96 23.71 6.74
CA SER A 65 8.56 24.51 5.58
C SER A 65 7.65 25.65 6.01
N ASN A 66 7.83 26.82 5.43
CA ASN A 66 6.98 27.99 5.64
C ASN A 66 5.90 28.15 4.54
N ALA A 67 5.84 27.24 3.57
CA ALA A 67 4.98 27.35 2.39
C ALA A 67 3.49 27.25 2.71
N MET A 68 3.09 26.59 3.82
CA MET A 68 1.71 26.31 4.15
C MET A 68 1.40 26.58 5.62
N PHE A 69 0.16 27.03 5.90
CA PHE A 69 -0.41 27.19 7.24
C PHE A 69 0.43 28.03 8.22
N GLY A 70 1.30 28.92 7.71
CA GLY A 70 2.23 29.69 8.55
C GLY A 70 3.41 28.87 9.05
N GLY A 71 3.59 27.68 8.52
CA GLY A 71 4.68 26.76 8.80
C GLY A 71 4.22 25.37 9.22
N MET A 72 4.94 24.35 8.76
CA MET A 72 4.65 22.95 9.10
C MET A 72 5.91 22.08 8.98
N PRO A 73 5.94 20.91 9.64
CA PRO A 73 7.06 19.98 9.50
C PRO A 73 7.24 19.51 8.05
N ALA A 74 8.49 19.54 7.57
CA ALA A 74 8.86 19.22 6.20
C ALA A 74 8.48 17.82 5.74
N ASN A 75 8.40 16.84 6.64
CA ASN A 75 8.05 15.46 6.36
C ASN A 75 6.64 15.24 5.76
N TYR A 76 5.78 16.26 5.75
CA TYR A 76 4.47 16.23 5.11
C TYR A 76 4.48 16.69 3.66
N THR A 77 5.44 17.53 3.28
CA THR A 77 5.52 18.15 1.96
C THR A 77 6.70 17.64 1.14
N TYR A 78 7.81 17.36 1.79
CA TYR A 78 9.02 16.85 1.16
C TYR A 78 9.74 15.90 2.10
N MET A 79 9.75 14.60 1.77
CA MET A 79 10.53 13.63 2.53
C MET A 79 11.88 13.39 1.89
N PRO A 80 12.97 13.45 2.68
CA PRO A 80 14.27 13.00 2.23
C PRO A 80 14.22 11.52 1.84
N GLU A 81 15.24 11.06 1.13
CA GLU A 81 15.38 9.66 0.78
C GLU A 81 15.37 8.77 2.02
N SER A 82 14.28 8.02 2.21
CA SER A 82 14.14 7.12 3.35
C SER A 82 14.98 5.85 3.14
N PRO A 83 15.75 5.39 4.15
CA PRO A 83 16.45 4.11 4.11
C PRO A 83 15.51 2.89 4.22
N ASN A 84 14.19 3.11 4.21
CA ASN A 84 13.19 2.07 4.35
C ASN A 84 13.31 1.03 3.23
N VAL A 85 13.47 -0.24 3.60
CA VAL A 85 13.60 -1.36 2.65
C VAL A 85 12.41 -1.47 1.70
N PHE A 86 11.20 -1.14 2.18
CA PHE A 86 9.98 -1.19 1.36
C PHE A 86 9.96 -0.11 0.26
N ARG A 87 10.77 0.95 0.37
CA ARG A 87 10.99 1.89 -0.72
C ARG A 87 11.59 1.19 -1.94
N HIS A 88 12.66 0.44 -1.73
CA HIS A 88 13.35 -0.27 -2.82
C HIS A 88 12.48 -1.36 -3.42
N ILE A 89 11.81 -2.13 -2.58
CA ILE A 89 10.86 -3.17 -3.01
C ILE A 89 9.69 -2.53 -3.79
N GLY A 90 9.11 -1.45 -3.28
CA GLY A 90 8.03 -0.73 -3.93
C GLY A 90 8.43 -0.20 -5.30
N ARG A 91 9.61 0.43 -5.43
CA ARG A 91 10.15 0.89 -6.72
C ARG A 91 10.34 -0.25 -7.71
N PHE A 92 10.79 -1.40 -7.24
CA PHE A 92 10.93 -2.59 -8.09
C PHE A 92 9.58 -3.10 -8.58
N LEU A 93 8.61 -3.28 -7.68
CA LEU A 93 7.29 -3.81 -8.01
C LEU A 93 6.43 -2.84 -8.85
N THR A 94 6.64 -1.54 -8.71
CA THR A 94 5.98 -0.53 -9.54
C THR A 94 6.73 -0.20 -10.83
N LEU A 95 7.74 -0.98 -11.19
CA LEU A 95 8.54 -0.80 -12.39
C LEU A 95 9.18 0.61 -12.52
N SER A 96 9.34 1.32 -11.40
CA SER A 96 9.89 2.68 -11.39
C SER A 96 11.34 2.75 -11.90
N TRP A 97 12.04 1.63 -11.93
CA TRP A 97 13.39 1.48 -12.47
C TRP A 97 13.46 1.50 -14.00
N LEU A 98 12.32 1.32 -14.70
CA LEU A 98 12.24 1.41 -16.16
C LEU A 98 12.22 2.85 -16.68
N GLY A 99 12.24 3.86 -15.78
CA GLY A 99 12.22 5.25 -16.17
C GLY A 99 10.88 5.70 -16.80
N TRP A 100 9.81 4.92 -16.63
CA TRP A 100 8.50 5.32 -17.08
C TRP A 100 8.05 6.56 -16.32
N THR A 101 7.67 7.57 -17.08
CA THR A 101 7.10 8.79 -16.53
C THR A 101 5.77 8.48 -15.85
N GLY A 102 5.62 8.98 -14.63
CA GLY A 102 4.40 8.85 -13.85
C GLY A 102 4.27 7.56 -13.02
N ARG A 103 3.77 7.72 -11.80
CA ARG A 103 3.56 6.61 -10.84
C ARG A 103 2.33 5.75 -11.19
N HIS A 104 1.48 6.25 -12.08
CA HIS A 104 0.21 5.62 -12.46
C HIS A 104 0.40 4.29 -13.23
N ASN A 105 1.41 4.20 -14.08
CA ASN A 105 1.74 2.95 -14.79
C ASN A 105 2.09 1.84 -13.79
N GLY A 106 2.98 2.15 -12.85
CA GLY A 106 3.39 1.23 -11.80
C GLY A 106 2.26 0.81 -10.90
N TYR A 107 1.32 1.72 -10.60
CA TYR A 107 0.13 1.39 -9.83
C TYR A 107 -0.75 0.36 -10.55
N ILE A 108 -1.07 0.56 -11.82
CA ILE A 108 -1.93 -0.36 -12.58
C ILE A 108 -1.28 -1.74 -12.66
N PHE A 109 0.01 -1.81 -12.99
CA PHE A 109 0.73 -3.07 -13.00
C PHE A 109 0.70 -3.77 -11.64
N LEU A 110 1.01 -3.04 -10.56
CA LEU A 110 0.96 -3.56 -9.19
C LEU A 110 -0.44 -4.04 -8.81
N SER A 111 -1.48 -3.31 -9.19
CA SER A 111 -2.87 -3.66 -8.91
C SER A 111 -3.25 -5.00 -9.55
N PHE A 112 -2.85 -5.24 -10.81
CA PHE A 112 -3.02 -6.55 -11.45
C PHE A 112 -2.34 -7.66 -10.64
N ILE A 113 -1.08 -7.48 -10.29
CA ILE A 113 -0.30 -8.49 -9.55
C ILE A 113 -0.93 -8.75 -8.17
N CYS A 114 -1.29 -7.71 -7.44
CA CYS A 114 -1.87 -7.80 -6.11
C CYS A 114 -3.19 -8.57 -6.11
N PHE A 115 -4.10 -8.23 -7.02
CA PHE A 115 -5.39 -8.91 -7.07
C PHE A 115 -5.28 -10.34 -7.59
N TYR A 116 -4.34 -10.59 -8.50
CA TYR A 116 -4.00 -11.94 -8.95
C TYR A 116 -3.51 -12.82 -7.79
N ILE A 117 -2.56 -12.33 -6.98
CA ILE A 117 -2.05 -13.04 -5.80
C ILE A 117 -3.18 -13.30 -4.80
N PHE A 118 -4.06 -12.32 -4.58
CA PHE A 118 -5.22 -12.48 -3.71
C PHE A 118 -6.11 -13.65 -4.15
N LEU A 119 -6.53 -13.69 -5.41
CA LEU A 119 -7.40 -14.75 -5.92
C LEU A 119 -6.72 -16.13 -5.90
N LEU A 120 -5.42 -16.20 -6.18
CA LEU A 120 -4.64 -17.43 -6.00
C LEU A 120 -4.61 -17.89 -4.54
N SER A 121 -4.48 -16.96 -3.59
CA SER A 121 -4.49 -17.25 -2.15
C SER A 121 -5.86 -17.76 -1.67
N MET A 122 -6.94 -17.33 -2.33
CA MET A 122 -8.30 -17.84 -2.12
C MET A 122 -8.49 -19.24 -2.70
N GLY A 123 -7.58 -19.74 -3.56
CA GLY A 123 -7.64 -21.06 -4.19
C GLY A 123 -8.23 -21.04 -5.60
N CYS A 124 -8.40 -19.86 -6.21
CA CYS A 124 -8.83 -19.75 -7.59
C CYS A 124 -7.78 -20.30 -8.57
N ARG A 125 -8.24 -20.85 -9.69
CA ARG A 125 -7.34 -21.27 -10.78
C ARG A 125 -6.68 -20.06 -11.45
N SER A 126 -5.47 -20.21 -11.98
CA SER A 126 -4.67 -19.13 -12.53
C SER A 126 -5.39 -18.29 -13.60
N TRP A 127 -6.13 -18.92 -14.52
CA TRP A 127 -6.87 -18.20 -15.55
C TRP A 127 -8.02 -17.36 -14.97
N LEU A 128 -8.75 -17.89 -13.97
CA LEU A 128 -9.83 -17.15 -13.28
C LEU A 128 -9.24 -16.00 -12.47
N SER A 129 -8.10 -16.23 -11.82
CA SER A 129 -7.36 -15.18 -11.10
C SER A 129 -6.89 -14.08 -12.05
N PHE A 130 -6.46 -14.43 -13.26
CA PHE A 130 -6.11 -13.46 -14.30
C PHE A 130 -7.31 -12.60 -14.69
N MET A 131 -8.44 -13.22 -15.03
CA MET A 131 -9.66 -12.50 -15.43
C MET A 131 -10.17 -11.59 -14.29
N GLY A 132 -10.17 -12.09 -13.05
CA GLY A 132 -10.58 -11.29 -11.90
C GLY A 132 -9.63 -10.11 -11.63
N ALA A 133 -8.33 -10.30 -11.81
CA ALA A 133 -7.35 -9.22 -11.70
C ALA A 133 -7.56 -8.14 -12.76
N VAL A 134 -7.85 -8.54 -14.01
CA VAL A 134 -8.18 -7.60 -15.08
C VAL A 134 -9.46 -6.82 -14.76
N ALA A 135 -10.52 -7.50 -14.37
CA ALA A 135 -11.80 -6.87 -14.03
C ALA A 135 -11.67 -5.87 -12.87
N TYR A 136 -10.96 -6.25 -11.81
CA TYR A 136 -10.73 -5.37 -10.65
C TYR A 136 -9.88 -4.15 -11.01
N THR A 137 -8.76 -4.37 -11.68
CA THR A 137 -7.80 -3.30 -11.95
C THR A 137 -8.33 -2.28 -12.94
N LEU A 138 -9.08 -2.73 -13.96
CA LEU A 138 -9.66 -1.85 -14.97
C LEU A 138 -11.02 -1.27 -14.56
N CYS A 139 -11.44 -1.39 -13.30
CA CYS A 139 -12.65 -0.72 -12.84
C CYS A 139 -12.45 0.82 -12.84
N SER A 140 -13.53 1.54 -13.10
CA SER A 140 -13.51 3.01 -13.27
C SER A 140 -12.98 3.75 -12.05
N TYR A 141 -13.19 3.24 -10.84
CA TYR A 141 -12.73 3.87 -9.61
C TYR A 141 -11.20 4.03 -9.57
N ASN A 142 -10.44 3.04 -10.06
CA ASN A 142 -8.98 3.11 -10.10
C ASN A 142 -8.50 4.25 -11.00
N PHE A 143 -9.17 4.48 -12.12
CA PHE A 143 -8.83 5.57 -13.03
C PHE A 143 -9.24 6.95 -12.49
N ILE A 144 -10.36 7.03 -11.76
CA ILE A 144 -10.77 8.27 -11.06
C ILE A 144 -9.70 8.67 -10.04
N ILE A 145 -9.21 7.72 -9.24
CA ILE A 145 -8.15 7.96 -8.24
C ILE A 145 -6.83 8.36 -8.89
N ILE A 146 -6.45 7.74 -10.01
CA ILE A 146 -5.27 8.11 -10.79
C ILE A 146 -5.42 9.54 -11.33
N ASN A 147 -6.54 9.86 -11.94
CA ASN A 147 -6.78 11.17 -12.53
C ASN A 147 -6.73 12.29 -11.48
N ALA A 148 -7.24 12.04 -10.28
CA ALA A 148 -7.15 12.97 -9.15
C ALA A 148 -5.72 13.16 -8.60
N GLY A 149 -4.77 12.28 -8.91
CA GLY A 149 -3.40 12.36 -8.40
C GLY A 149 -3.17 11.71 -7.05
N HIS A 150 -4.17 10.99 -6.50
CA HIS A 150 -4.09 10.32 -5.20
C HIS A 150 -3.26 9.01 -5.24
N MET A 151 -2.01 9.09 -5.68
CA MET A 151 -1.19 7.90 -5.95
C MET A 151 -0.87 7.06 -4.72
N ASN A 152 -0.62 7.67 -3.56
CA ASN A 152 -0.39 6.92 -2.32
C ASN A 152 -1.63 6.13 -1.91
N LYS A 153 -2.82 6.73 -2.04
CA LYS A 153 -4.10 6.06 -1.81
C LYS A 153 -4.27 4.86 -2.74
N ALA A 154 -3.99 5.03 -4.03
CA ALA A 154 -4.08 3.98 -5.02
C ALA A 154 -3.15 2.79 -4.69
N LEU A 155 -1.88 3.06 -4.37
CA LEU A 155 -0.89 2.04 -4.02
C LEU A 155 -1.28 1.26 -2.75
N VAL A 156 -1.78 1.97 -1.72
CA VAL A 156 -2.28 1.34 -0.49
C VAL A 156 -3.50 0.47 -0.78
N MET A 157 -4.44 0.91 -1.63
CA MET A 157 -5.60 0.12 -2.04
C MET A 157 -5.21 -1.16 -2.78
N ALA A 158 -4.22 -1.10 -3.68
CA ALA A 158 -3.74 -2.29 -4.39
C ALA A 158 -3.25 -3.37 -3.43
N THR A 159 -2.54 -3.00 -2.36
CA THR A 159 -1.95 -3.95 -1.41
C THR A 159 -2.95 -4.56 -0.42
N MET A 160 -4.15 -4.01 -0.26
CA MET A 160 -5.15 -4.57 0.66
C MET A 160 -5.51 -6.02 0.32
N ALA A 161 -5.74 -6.30 -0.95
CA ALA A 161 -6.18 -7.61 -1.41
C ALA A 161 -5.17 -8.74 -1.05
N PRO A 162 -3.87 -8.66 -1.38
CA PRO A 162 -2.92 -9.71 -1.02
C PRO A 162 -2.67 -9.79 0.49
N ILE A 163 -2.81 -8.71 1.28
CA ILE A 163 -2.74 -8.77 2.74
C ILE A 163 -3.87 -9.65 3.27
N ILE A 164 -5.11 -9.42 2.85
CA ILE A 164 -6.26 -10.26 3.21
C ILE A 164 -6.00 -11.71 2.81
N GLY A 165 -5.50 -11.92 1.59
CA GLY A 165 -5.15 -13.26 1.10
C GLY A 165 -4.11 -13.97 1.95
N GLY A 166 -3.05 -13.29 2.35
CA GLY A 166 -2.00 -13.81 3.20
C GLY A 166 -2.49 -14.18 4.60
N VAL A 167 -3.33 -13.32 5.21
CA VAL A 167 -3.99 -13.60 6.50
C VAL A 167 -4.87 -14.85 6.42
N VAL A 168 -5.70 -14.96 5.37
CA VAL A 168 -6.54 -16.16 5.15
C VAL A 168 -5.67 -17.40 4.95
N MET A 169 -4.55 -17.30 4.23
CA MET A 169 -3.60 -18.42 4.09
C MET A 169 -3.04 -18.86 5.45
N CYS A 170 -2.69 -17.94 6.34
CA CYS A 170 -2.21 -18.27 7.69
C CYS A 170 -3.28 -19.03 8.48
N TYR A 171 -4.51 -18.56 8.51
CA TYR A 171 -5.61 -19.26 9.19
C TYR A 171 -5.96 -20.61 8.56
N ARG A 172 -5.69 -20.80 7.26
CA ARG A 172 -5.81 -22.09 6.56
C ARG A 172 -4.58 -23.01 6.73
N GLY A 173 -3.67 -22.68 7.65
CA GLY A 173 -2.49 -23.50 7.99
C GLY A 173 -1.28 -23.31 7.06
N LYS A 174 -1.33 -22.45 6.06
CA LYS A 174 -0.20 -22.12 5.16
C LYS A 174 0.66 -21.00 5.76
N LEU A 175 1.16 -21.20 6.99
CA LEU A 175 1.78 -20.14 7.79
C LEU A 175 2.93 -19.43 7.08
N LEU A 176 3.90 -20.18 6.52
CA LEU A 176 5.08 -19.57 5.89
C LEU A 176 4.70 -18.70 4.68
N CYS A 177 3.93 -19.25 3.75
CA CYS A 177 3.53 -18.49 2.56
C CYS A 177 2.62 -17.31 2.91
N GLY A 178 1.66 -17.53 3.83
CA GLY A 178 0.75 -16.49 4.29
C GLY A 178 1.47 -15.35 5.00
N SER A 179 2.42 -15.65 5.89
CA SER A 179 3.20 -14.65 6.61
C SER A 179 4.12 -13.85 5.69
N LEU A 180 4.77 -14.49 4.70
CA LEU A 180 5.62 -13.78 3.73
C LEU A 180 4.81 -12.82 2.85
N VAL A 181 3.64 -13.28 2.35
CA VAL A 181 2.74 -12.42 1.57
C VAL A 181 2.24 -11.26 2.43
N THR A 182 1.78 -11.54 3.66
CA THR A 182 1.29 -10.49 4.57
C THR A 182 2.41 -9.50 4.90
N LEU A 183 3.62 -9.97 5.24
CA LEU A 183 4.75 -9.10 5.58
C LEU A 183 5.10 -8.15 4.44
N LEU A 184 5.25 -8.70 3.23
CA LEU A 184 5.62 -7.93 2.05
C LEU A 184 4.60 -6.81 1.78
N PHE A 185 3.33 -7.18 1.67
CA PHE A 185 2.31 -6.22 1.27
C PHE A 185 1.85 -5.30 2.42
N ALA A 186 1.88 -5.75 3.68
CA ALA A 186 1.63 -4.88 4.82
C ALA A 186 2.75 -3.86 5.01
N GLY A 187 4.01 -4.25 4.84
CA GLY A 187 5.12 -3.30 4.87
C GLY A 187 5.04 -2.25 3.78
N LEU A 188 4.68 -2.62 2.55
CA LEU A 188 4.44 -1.68 1.46
C LEU A 188 3.23 -0.77 1.73
N ASN A 189 2.14 -1.31 2.27
CA ASN A 189 0.94 -0.57 2.65
C ASN A 189 1.26 0.54 3.65
N ILE A 190 2.02 0.21 4.69
CA ILE A 190 2.45 1.15 5.73
C ILE A 190 3.44 2.18 5.16
N TYR A 191 4.39 1.75 4.33
CA TYR A 191 5.37 2.62 3.69
C TYR A 191 4.72 3.70 2.82
N TRP A 192 3.67 3.37 2.04
CA TRP A 192 2.95 4.35 1.22
C TRP A 192 2.03 5.28 2.02
N ASN A 193 1.86 5.02 3.30
CA ASN A 193 1.34 5.95 4.31
C ASN A 193 0.01 6.62 3.96
N HIS A 194 -1.01 5.85 3.61
CA HIS A 194 -2.38 6.35 3.53
C HIS A 194 -3.22 5.79 4.69
N GLN A 195 -3.09 6.43 5.86
CA GLN A 195 -3.58 5.92 7.14
C GLN A 195 -5.06 5.56 7.16
N GLN A 196 -5.92 6.37 6.51
CA GLN A 196 -7.36 6.11 6.44
C GLN A 196 -7.68 4.76 5.76
N ILE A 197 -7.04 4.46 4.65
CA ILE A 197 -7.27 3.19 3.92
C ILE A 197 -6.69 2.02 4.72
N SER A 198 -5.53 2.18 5.31
CA SER A 198 -4.92 1.17 6.18
C SER A 198 -5.79 0.89 7.42
N TYR A 199 -6.46 1.91 7.97
CA TYR A 199 -7.42 1.73 9.05
C TYR A 199 -8.63 0.89 8.62
N TYR A 200 -9.20 1.12 7.43
CA TYR A 200 -10.29 0.29 6.91
C TYR A 200 -9.86 -1.16 6.68
N LEU A 201 -8.63 -1.36 6.23
CA LEU A 201 -8.04 -2.70 6.14
C LEU A 201 -7.94 -3.35 7.51
N LEU A 202 -7.45 -2.64 8.54
CA LEU A 202 -7.37 -3.15 9.91
C LEU A 202 -8.73 -3.63 10.42
N LEU A 203 -9.79 -2.83 10.24
CA LEU A 203 -11.16 -3.25 10.60
C LEU A 203 -11.58 -4.54 9.88
N THR A 204 -11.27 -4.65 8.59
CA THR A 204 -11.53 -5.88 7.82
C THR A 204 -10.78 -7.08 8.39
N LEU A 205 -9.51 -6.92 8.74
CA LEU A 205 -8.69 -7.98 9.33
C LEU A 205 -9.17 -8.39 10.72
N LEU A 206 -9.65 -7.44 11.53
CA LEU A 206 -10.27 -7.74 12.84
C LEU A 206 -11.55 -8.57 12.68
N ILE A 207 -12.41 -8.21 11.72
CA ILE A 207 -13.61 -9.01 11.40
C ILE A 207 -13.22 -10.43 10.98
N LEU A 208 -12.21 -10.57 10.11
CA LEU A 208 -11.71 -11.89 9.72
C LEU A 208 -11.18 -12.69 10.92
N ALA A 209 -10.42 -12.05 11.80
CA ALA A 209 -9.90 -12.70 13.01
C ALA A 209 -11.04 -13.21 13.91
N VAL A 210 -12.09 -12.40 14.10
CA VAL A 210 -13.30 -12.81 14.85
C VAL A 210 -13.98 -14.00 14.17
N VAL A 211 -14.18 -13.97 12.85
CA VAL A 211 -14.82 -15.07 12.10
C VAL A 211 -14.02 -16.36 12.27
N TYR A 212 -12.68 -16.30 12.06
CA TYR A 212 -11.82 -17.48 12.26
C TYR A 212 -11.75 -17.93 13.70
N GLY A 213 -11.83 -17.01 14.68
CA GLY A 213 -11.94 -17.32 16.10
C GLY A 213 -13.21 -18.09 16.44
N VAL A 214 -14.36 -17.65 15.93
CA VAL A 214 -15.65 -18.37 16.08
C VAL A 214 -15.57 -19.77 15.46
N TYR A 215 -15.00 -19.89 14.26
CA TYR A 215 -14.76 -21.20 13.65
C TYR A 215 -13.86 -22.08 14.50
N ALA A 216 -12.77 -21.55 15.03
CA ALA A 216 -11.83 -22.29 15.87
C ALA A 216 -12.47 -22.82 17.15
N VAL A 217 -13.39 -22.07 17.76
CA VAL A 217 -14.17 -22.53 18.93
C VAL A 217 -15.13 -23.65 18.53
N ARG A 218 -15.88 -23.49 17.44
CA ARG A 218 -16.84 -24.49 16.98
C ARG A 218 -16.21 -25.80 16.58
N GLU A 219 -15.09 -25.75 15.87
CA GLU A 219 -14.34 -26.91 15.37
C GLU A 219 -13.32 -27.45 16.39
N LYS A 220 -13.26 -26.92 17.61
CA LYS A 220 -12.26 -27.26 18.64
C LYS A 220 -10.82 -27.14 18.15
N ALA A 221 -10.55 -26.23 17.21
CA ALA A 221 -9.27 -26.00 16.56
C ALA A 221 -8.57 -24.72 17.08
N PHE A 222 -8.62 -24.48 18.41
CA PHE A 222 -8.16 -23.24 19.01
C PHE A 222 -6.64 -23.06 18.92
N THR A 223 -5.87 -24.16 19.09
CA THR A 223 -4.41 -24.11 19.02
C THR A 223 -3.87 -23.66 17.67
N PRO A 224 -4.32 -24.19 16.50
CA PRO A 224 -3.94 -23.67 15.19
C PRO A 224 -4.31 -22.20 14.98
N PHE A 225 -5.47 -21.78 15.48
CA PHE A 225 -5.91 -20.38 15.42
C PHE A 225 -4.96 -19.46 16.19
N LEU A 226 -4.65 -19.78 17.45
CA LEU A 226 -3.72 -18.98 18.26
C LEU A 226 -2.32 -18.94 17.63
N LYS A 227 -1.83 -20.06 17.09
CA LYS A 227 -0.55 -20.09 16.39
C LYS A 227 -0.55 -19.15 15.18
N ALA A 228 -1.58 -19.18 14.35
CA ALA A 228 -1.71 -18.30 13.18
C ALA A 228 -1.79 -16.83 13.61
N THR A 229 -2.60 -16.51 14.62
CA THR A 229 -2.75 -15.16 15.17
C THR A 229 -1.44 -14.65 15.76
N GLY A 230 -0.71 -15.46 16.50
CA GLY A 230 0.61 -15.11 17.04
C GLY A 230 1.64 -14.81 15.95
N VAL A 231 1.68 -15.65 14.89
CA VAL A 231 2.54 -15.40 13.72
C VAL A 231 2.16 -14.09 13.03
N LEU A 232 0.87 -13.82 12.82
CA LEU A 232 0.39 -12.58 12.20
C LEU A 232 0.70 -11.36 13.06
N ALA A 233 0.65 -11.45 14.39
CA ALA A 233 1.06 -10.37 15.29
C ALA A 233 2.56 -10.03 15.13
N VAL A 234 3.43 -11.05 15.06
CA VAL A 234 4.86 -10.85 14.79
C VAL A 234 5.06 -10.22 13.40
N VAL A 235 4.35 -10.70 12.38
CA VAL A 235 4.40 -10.13 11.02
C VAL A 235 3.97 -8.67 11.01
N ALA A 236 2.93 -8.30 11.75
CA ALA A 236 2.47 -6.90 11.85
C ALA A 236 3.57 -6.00 12.45
N VAL A 237 4.24 -6.44 13.54
CA VAL A 237 5.36 -5.69 14.11
C VAL A 237 6.49 -5.53 13.11
N LEU A 238 6.91 -6.62 12.44
CA LEU A 238 7.97 -6.57 11.43
C LEU A 238 7.64 -5.67 10.23
N ALA A 239 6.36 -5.58 9.84
CA ALA A 239 5.91 -4.70 8.77
C ALA A 239 5.95 -3.21 9.17
N ILE A 240 5.69 -2.89 10.45
CA ILE A 240 5.67 -1.53 10.98
C ILE A 240 7.08 -0.98 11.21
N LEU A 241 7.99 -1.80 11.75
CA LEU A 241 9.32 -1.39 12.20
C LEU A 241 10.09 -0.53 11.20
N PRO A 242 10.21 -0.87 9.91
CA PRO A 242 10.95 -0.06 8.94
C PRO A 242 10.35 1.33 8.69
N SER A 243 9.08 1.54 9.05
CA SER A 243 8.34 2.78 8.82
C SER A 243 8.16 3.63 10.08
N VAL A 244 8.72 3.23 11.22
CA VAL A 244 8.58 3.96 12.51
C VAL A 244 9.09 5.39 12.39
N GLY A 245 10.21 5.62 11.69
CA GLY A 245 10.77 6.96 11.46
C GLY A 245 9.84 7.91 10.68
N GLN A 246 8.90 7.36 9.91
CA GLN A 246 7.88 8.12 9.19
C GLN A 246 6.59 8.27 10.03
N LEU A 247 6.21 7.23 10.74
CA LEU A 247 4.97 7.20 11.51
C LEU A 247 5.06 8.05 12.78
N TRP A 248 6.18 8.01 13.49
CA TRP A 248 6.35 8.70 14.75
C TRP A 248 6.17 10.22 14.65
N PRO A 249 6.87 10.93 13.75
CA PRO A 249 6.66 12.36 13.57
C PRO A 249 5.22 12.71 13.14
N THR A 250 4.60 11.84 12.33
CA THR A 250 3.20 12.01 11.91
C THR A 250 2.25 11.94 13.08
N MET A 251 2.43 10.98 14.00
CA MET A 251 1.60 10.83 15.19
C MET A 251 1.80 11.98 16.17
N ASP A 252 3.03 12.47 16.31
CA ASP A 252 3.35 13.55 17.23
C ASP A 252 2.75 14.88 16.75
N TYR A 253 2.95 15.22 15.48
CA TYR A 253 2.35 16.41 14.90
C TYR A 253 0.80 16.36 14.89
N ALA A 254 0.20 15.18 14.74
CA ALA A 254 -1.25 15.04 14.75
C ALA A 254 -1.89 15.55 16.07
N LYS A 255 -1.17 15.48 17.20
CA LYS A 255 -1.62 15.97 18.50
C LYS A 255 -1.75 17.49 18.53
N GLU A 256 -0.87 18.17 17.81
CA GLU A 256 -0.82 19.65 17.72
C GLU A 256 -1.73 20.20 16.60
N SER A 257 -2.36 19.34 15.83
CA SER A 257 -3.25 19.73 14.72
C SER A 257 -4.72 19.73 15.17
N VAL A 258 -5.60 20.26 14.31
CA VAL A 258 -7.07 20.19 14.47
C VAL A 258 -7.63 18.76 14.64
N ARG A 259 -6.80 17.74 14.44
CA ARG A 259 -7.11 16.32 14.66
C ARG A 259 -6.69 15.82 16.04
N GLY A 260 -6.07 16.68 16.86
CA GLY A 260 -5.72 16.40 18.25
C GLY A 260 -6.93 16.51 19.18
N GLU A 261 -6.79 17.24 20.29
CA GLU A 261 -7.89 17.45 21.21
C GLU A 261 -8.96 18.36 20.59
N ALA A 262 -10.24 18.06 20.86
CA ALA A 262 -11.34 18.88 20.39
C ALA A 262 -11.30 20.26 21.05
N VAL A 263 -10.99 21.29 20.27
CA VAL A 263 -10.93 22.70 20.74
C VAL A 263 -12.34 23.30 20.93
N LEU A 264 -13.35 22.73 20.24
CA LEU A 264 -14.72 23.19 20.36
C LEU A 264 -15.37 22.60 21.61
N LYS A 265 -15.64 23.47 22.59
CA LYS A 265 -16.46 23.10 23.77
C LYS A 265 -17.93 22.94 23.38
N PRO A 266 -18.66 21.98 23.96
CA PRO A 266 -20.12 21.89 23.79
C PRO A 266 -20.78 23.23 24.14
N LYS A 267 -21.79 23.63 23.37
CA LYS A 267 -22.56 24.84 23.61
C LYS A 267 -23.29 24.66 24.96
N GLY A 268 -22.79 25.24 26.05
CA GLY A 268 -23.33 25.09 27.41
C GLY A 268 -22.30 25.24 28.53
N ASP A 269 -21.01 25.09 28.25
CA ASP A 269 -19.93 25.21 29.24
C ASP A 269 -19.31 26.64 29.28
N THR A 270 -20.08 27.66 28.96
CA THR A 270 -19.70 29.04 29.25
C THR A 270 -20.22 29.40 30.63
N GLN A 271 -19.42 29.15 31.66
CA GLN A 271 -19.43 29.95 32.92
C GLN A 271 -18.27 30.92 32.88
#